data_1ad327b121c8e0112c0766101823a355
#
_entry.id   1ad327b121c8e0112c0766101823a355
#
_cell.length_a   1.000
_cell.length_b   1.000
_cell.length_c   1.000
_cell.angle_alpha   90.00
_cell.angle_beta   90.00
_cell.angle_gamma   90.00
#
_symmetry.space_group_name_H-M   'P 1'
#
loop_
_entity.id
_entity.type
_entity.pdbx_description
1 polymer ?
#
loop_
_entity_poly.entity_id
_entity_poly.type
_entity_poly.pdbx_seq_one_letter_code
_entity_poly.pdbx_strand_id
1 'polypeptide(L)'
;MNDYKTIDKQQWTCLTKEGDAGSGIIYINPEEPGVILKTSRLAQEASRENVVKEFYTAKAIYDLGVSTPKVLEIVKIDQQYGIKFKYIKNKASYARLAGDNPDSIDSLATRMAELGHELHTTKALGSEWIPSMKEWMLQAVTSTLMIDGKEKEQLIDFVEGLDDAPTLLHGKFTFSNLIVEDGTHYWIDLDRAAHGLPMFDLGHFYLYCHFFGKQERVHKIAHMSEEQILKFWDRFAFHYNGPDGLDEFNALCKRYAGLALIMIGYLQVLTDLQREYLGKMAAYLLQ
;
A
#
# COMPACT_ATOMS: atom_id res chain seq x y z
N MET A 1 -28.00 13.51 4.98
CA MET A 1 -26.63 13.85 4.53
C MET A 1 -25.85 14.24 5.77
N ASN A 2 -24.79 13.51 6.14
CA ASN A 2 -23.97 13.95 7.26
C ASN A 2 -23.18 15.19 6.82
N ASP A 3 -23.46 16.33 7.42
CA ASP A 3 -22.66 17.54 7.25
C ASP A 3 -21.36 17.37 8.06
N TYR A 4 -20.25 17.13 7.36
CA TYR A 4 -18.94 17.06 8.01
C TYR A 4 -18.51 18.46 8.48
N LYS A 5 -17.87 18.52 9.65
CA LYS A 5 -17.35 19.75 10.22
C LYS A 5 -16.39 20.42 9.23
N THR A 6 -16.63 21.68 8.94
CA THR A 6 -15.69 22.51 8.19
C THR A 6 -14.67 23.08 9.14
N ILE A 7 -13.38 22.97 8.78
CA ILE A 7 -12.26 23.50 9.56
C ILE A 7 -11.55 24.61 8.80
N ASP A 8 -10.97 25.54 9.53
CA ASP A 8 -10.18 26.64 8.97
C ASP A 8 -8.76 26.15 8.67
N LYS A 9 -8.37 26.17 7.42
CA LYS A 9 -7.03 25.75 6.96
C LYS A 9 -5.91 26.60 7.54
N GLN A 10 -6.15 27.85 7.89
CA GLN A 10 -5.13 28.74 8.44
C GLN A 10 -4.59 28.27 9.81
N GLN A 11 -5.39 27.44 10.53
CA GLN A 11 -4.98 26.84 11.79
C GLN A 11 -4.08 25.62 11.62
N TRP A 12 -3.88 25.14 10.38
CA TRP A 12 -3.17 23.90 10.06
C TRP A 12 -1.90 24.17 9.27
N THR A 13 -0.76 23.76 9.82
CA THR A 13 0.55 23.85 9.18
C THR A 13 0.82 22.60 8.36
N CYS A 14 1.15 22.78 7.07
CA CYS A 14 1.52 21.68 6.18
C CYS A 14 2.90 21.13 6.54
N LEU A 15 2.98 19.81 6.78
CA LEU A 15 4.25 19.09 7.01
C LEU A 15 4.83 18.49 5.75
N THR A 16 3.98 18.18 4.76
CA THR A 16 4.41 17.57 3.50
C THR A 16 5.17 18.59 2.66
N LYS A 17 6.41 18.26 2.28
CA LYS A 17 7.25 19.14 1.47
C LYS A 17 6.91 19.00 -0.01
N GLU A 18 7.26 20.02 -0.78
CA GLU A 18 7.26 19.93 -2.24
C GLU A 18 8.29 18.88 -2.67
N GLY A 19 7.86 17.91 -3.51
CA GLY A 19 8.69 16.78 -3.94
C GLY A 19 8.59 15.52 -3.08
N ASP A 20 7.87 15.54 -1.94
CA ASP A 20 7.55 14.33 -1.20
C ASP A 20 6.73 13.37 -2.07
N ALA A 21 6.99 12.08 -1.88
CA ALA A 21 6.32 11.03 -2.63
C ALA A 21 4.82 10.93 -2.30
N GLY A 22 4.06 10.58 -3.32
CA GLY A 22 2.62 10.33 -3.19
C GLY A 22 1.76 11.59 -3.29
N SER A 23 0.45 11.37 -3.23
CA SER A 23 -0.57 12.41 -3.32
C SER A 23 -0.97 12.97 -1.94
N GLY A 24 -0.64 12.27 -0.87
CA GLY A 24 -1.03 12.65 0.50
C GLY A 24 -0.39 13.96 0.96
N ILE A 25 -1.20 14.81 1.60
CA ILE A 25 -0.74 16.03 2.26
C ILE A 25 -1.08 15.90 3.74
N ILE A 26 -0.09 16.11 4.60
CA ILE A 26 -0.23 16.02 6.05
C ILE A 26 -0.13 17.41 6.65
N TYR A 27 -1.07 17.72 7.54
CA TYR A 27 -1.11 18.95 8.30
C TYR A 27 -1.14 18.66 9.80
N ILE A 28 -0.61 19.59 10.59
CA ILE A 28 -0.71 19.63 12.05
C ILE A 28 -1.34 20.95 12.50
N ASN A 29 -2.04 20.90 13.65
CA ASN A 29 -2.54 22.08 14.33
C ASN A 29 -1.92 22.15 15.74
N PRO A 30 -1.22 23.24 16.10
CA PRO A 30 -0.65 23.40 17.45
C PRO A 30 -1.69 23.31 18.57
N GLU A 31 -2.94 23.69 18.29
CA GLU A 31 -4.05 23.61 19.26
C GLU A 31 -4.62 22.18 19.40
N GLU A 32 -4.30 21.27 18.44
CA GLU A 32 -4.66 19.86 18.47
C GLU A 32 -3.38 18.96 18.39
N PRO A 33 -2.45 19.02 19.38
CA PRO A 33 -1.10 18.45 19.24
C PRO A 33 -1.03 16.93 19.14
N GLY A 34 -2.16 16.24 19.36
CA GLY A 34 -2.29 14.78 19.25
C GLY A 34 -2.91 14.30 17.93
N VAL A 35 -3.09 15.21 16.97
CA VAL A 35 -3.85 14.95 15.73
C VAL A 35 -3.06 15.38 14.52
N ILE A 36 -3.15 14.59 13.45
CA ILE A 36 -2.79 14.99 12.09
C ILE A 36 -4.04 15.01 11.22
N LEU A 37 -4.03 15.87 10.21
CA LEU A 37 -4.99 15.88 9.14
C LEU A 37 -4.32 15.40 7.86
N LYS A 38 -4.85 14.33 7.23
CA LYS A 38 -4.47 13.85 5.91
C LYS A 38 -5.50 14.31 4.88
N THR A 39 -5.04 14.88 3.77
CA THR A 39 -5.81 15.14 2.55
C THR A 39 -4.97 14.75 1.33
N SER A 40 -5.41 15.05 0.10
CA SER A 40 -4.66 14.72 -1.11
C SER A 40 -4.48 15.93 -2.02
N ARG A 41 -3.38 15.95 -2.79
CA ARG A 41 -3.15 16.88 -3.91
C ARG A 41 -4.09 16.59 -5.08
N LEU A 42 -4.57 15.35 -5.21
CA LEU A 42 -5.46 14.92 -6.27
C LEU A 42 -6.91 15.15 -5.85
N ALA A 43 -7.60 16.03 -6.57
CA ALA A 43 -8.99 16.39 -6.24
C ALA A 43 -9.93 15.18 -6.19
N GLN A 44 -9.69 14.17 -7.05
CA GLN A 44 -10.47 12.92 -7.04
C GLN A 44 -10.27 12.14 -5.74
N GLU A 45 -9.03 11.99 -5.26
CA GLU A 45 -8.73 11.30 -3.99
C GLU A 45 -9.27 12.07 -2.78
N ALA A 46 -9.27 13.42 -2.84
CA ALA A 46 -9.84 14.29 -1.81
C ALA A 46 -11.35 14.48 -1.96
N SER A 47 -12.02 13.74 -2.84
CA SER A 47 -13.47 13.72 -2.97
C SER A 47 -14.13 13.13 -1.72
N ARG A 48 -15.40 13.53 -1.48
CA ARG A 48 -16.17 13.00 -0.34
C ARG A 48 -16.23 11.47 -0.35
N GLU A 49 -16.49 10.88 -1.50
CA GLU A 49 -16.67 9.43 -1.64
C GLU A 49 -15.39 8.67 -1.27
N ASN A 50 -14.25 9.06 -1.83
CA ASN A 50 -12.98 8.40 -1.58
C ASN A 50 -12.50 8.58 -0.14
N VAL A 51 -12.68 9.77 0.43
CA VAL A 51 -12.31 10.04 1.84
C VAL A 51 -13.20 9.26 2.80
N VAL A 52 -14.50 9.12 2.52
CA VAL A 52 -15.42 8.28 3.32
C VAL A 52 -15.00 6.82 3.24
N LYS A 53 -14.69 6.30 2.06
CA LYS A 53 -14.20 4.94 1.88
C LYS A 53 -12.91 4.71 2.67
N GLU A 54 -11.90 5.57 2.50
CA GLU A 54 -10.62 5.47 3.23
C GLU A 54 -10.83 5.49 4.75
N PHE A 55 -11.67 6.40 5.25
CA PHE A 55 -11.98 6.51 6.68
C PHE A 55 -12.56 5.22 7.25
N TYR A 56 -13.61 4.69 6.61
CA TYR A 56 -14.26 3.49 7.11
C TYR A 56 -13.41 2.23 6.92
N THR A 57 -12.61 2.15 5.85
CA THR A 57 -11.63 1.07 5.67
C THR A 57 -10.60 1.09 6.81
N ALA A 58 -9.96 2.24 7.06
CA ALA A 58 -8.99 2.37 8.15
C ALA A 58 -9.62 2.12 9.53
N LYS A 59 -10.88 2.54 9.74
CA LYS A 59 -11.63 2.26 10.96
C LYS A 59 -11.88 0.76 11.12
N ALA A 60 -12.34 0.09 10.09
CA ALA A 60 -12.61 -1.36 10.12
C ALA A 60 -11.34 -2.14 10.47
N ILE A 61 -10.19 -1.78 9.87
CA ILE A 61 -8.90 -2.42 10.13
C ILE A 61 -8.43 -2.16 11.58
N TYR A 62 -8.59 -0.93 12.08
CA TYR A 62 -8.31 -0.61 13.47
C TYR A 62 -9.18 -1.44 14.43
N ASP A 63 -10.47 -1.59 14.14
CA ASP A 63 -11.42 -2.35 14.94
C ASP A 63 -11.13 -3.87 14.91
N LEU A 64 -10.44 -4.38 13.87
CA LEU A 64 -9.91 -5.75 13.81
C LEU A 64 -8.66 -5.96 14.70
N GLY A 65 -8.16 -4.91 15.36
CA GLY A 65 -6.99 -4.98 16.24
C GLY A 65 -5.64 -4.83 15.53
N VAL A 66 -5.63 -4.52 14.24
CA VAL A 66 -4.39 -4.25 13.51
C VAL A 66 -3.77 -2.95 14.01
N SER A 67 -2.48 -2.97 14.27
CA SER A 67 -1.74 -1.78 14.70
C SER A 67 -1.64 -0.78 13.56
N THR A 68 -2.49 0.26 13.61
CA THR A 68 -2.56 1.37 12.65
C THR A 68 -2.95 2.66 13.40
N PRO A 69 -2.60 3.85 12.90
CA PRO A 69 -3.05 5.09 13.52
C PRO A 69 -4.58 5.16 13.59
N LYS A 70 -5.10 5.45 14.79
CA LYS A 70 -6.56 5.55 14.98
C LYS A 70 -7.13 6.67 14.13
N VAL A 71 -8.15 6.36 13.32
CA VAL A 71 -8.97 7.38 12.64
C VAL A 71 -9.89 8.07 13.65
N LEU A 72 -10.08 9.38 13.49
CA LEU A 72 -10.85 10.20 14.43
C LEU A 72 -12.11 10.74 13.81
N GLU A 73 -11.99 11.54 12.76
CA GLU A 73 -13.13 12.16 12.08
C GLU A 73 -12.81 12.53 10.62
N ILE A 74 -13.85 12.62 9.81
CA ILE A 74 -13.79 13.24 8.48
C ILE A 74 -14.11 14.73 8.64
N VAL A 75 -13.34 15.58 7.97
CA VAL A 75 -13.54 17.03 7.97
C VAL A 75 -13.55 17.57 6.55
N LYS A 76 -14.19 18.74 6.38
CA LYS A 76 -14.09 19.54 5.17
C LYS A 76 -13.06 20.66 5.39
N ILE A 77 -12.10 20.78 4.46
CA ILE A 77 -11.07 21.80 4.45
C ILE A 77 -11.04 22.45 3.05
N ASP A 78 -11.31 23.75 2.97
CA ASP A 78 -11.54 24.44 1.68
C ASP A 78 -12.62 23.72 0.85
N GLN A 79 -12.29 23.30 -0.37
CA GLN A 79 -13.17 22.57 -1.30
C GLN A 79 -12.95 21.03 -1.24
N GLN A 80 -12.14 20.56 -0.31
CA GLN A 80 -11.72 19.16 -0.21
C GLN A 80 -12.23 18.53 1.08
N TYR A 81 -12.11 17.20 1.16
CA TYR A 81 -12.31 16.44 2.38
C TYR A 81 -10.96 15.89 2.86
N GLY A 82 -10.85 15.65 4.16
CA GLY A 82 -9.68 15.05 4.77
C GLY A 82 -10.06 14.21 5.98
N ILE A 83 -9.12 13.44 6.45
CA ILE A 83 -9.27 12.55 7.60
C ILE A 83 -8.32 12.99 8.70
N LYS A 84 -8.85 13.18 9.91
CA LYS A 84 -8.03 13.32 11.10
C LYS A 84 -7.66 11.95 11.66
N PHE A 85 -6.37 11.78 11.97
CA PHE A 85 -5.80 10.59 12.60
C PHE A 85 -5.11 10.97 13.92
N LYS A 86 -4.98 9.99 14.82
CA LYS A 86 -4.07 10.11 15.95
C LYS A 86 -2.63 10.33 15.43
N TYR A 87 -1.94 11.31 15.94
CA TYR A 87 -0.58 11.65 15.54
C TYR A 87 0.44 10.73 16.19
N ILE A 88 1.23 10.04 15.37
CA ILE A 88 2.42 9.29 15.78
C ILE A 88 3.61 10.25 15.62
N LYS A 89 4.10 10.84 16.74
CA LYS A 89 4.99 12.02 16.70
C LYS A 89 6.43 11.69 16.33
N ASN A 90 7.02 10.70 17.00
CA ASN A 90 8.46 10.37 16.89
C ASN A 90 8.69 9.18 15.97
N LYS A 91 7.89 9.10 14.90
CA LYS A 91 7.93 7.96 13.99
C LYS A 91 9.14 7.99 13.08
N ALA A 92 9.67 6.80 12.79
CA ALA A 92 10.52 6.55 11.64
C ALA A 92 9.90 5.46 10.77
N SER A 93 10.01 5.58 9.43
CA SER A 93 9.63 4.48 8.53
C SER A 93 10.73 3.43 8.48
N TYR A 94 10.36 2.18 8.19
CA TYR A 94 11.35 1.12 7.95
C TYR A 94 12.29 1.48 6.80
N ALA A 95 11.78 2.12 5.75
CA ALA A 95 12.58 2.66 4.67
C ALA A 95 13.68 3.59 5.18
N ARG A 96 13.32 4.54 6.03
CA ARG A 96 14.27 5.50 6.61
C ARG A 96 15.29 4.84 7.53
N LEU A 97 14.84 3.93 8.40
CA LEU A 97 15.72 3.21 9.34
C LEU A 97 16.74 2.33 8.60
N ALA A 98 16.29 1.62 7.56
CA ALA A 98 17.16 0.79 6.73
C ALA A 98 18.17 1.60 5.91
N GLY A 99 17.74 2.78 5.42
CA GLY A 99 18.62 3.69 4.68
C GLY A 99 19.67 4.36 5.56
N ASP A 100 19.27 4.83 6.74
CA ASP A 100 20.17 5.49 7.69
C ASP A 100 21.14 4.48 8.36
N ASN A 101 20.73 3.23 8.53
CA ASN A 101 21.55 2.15 9.08
C ASN A 101 21.36 0.83 8.32
N PRO A 102 22.17 0.55 7.28
CA PRO A 102 22.06 -0.68 6.47
C PRO A 102 22.24 -1.98 7.25
N ASP A 103 22.90 -1.95 8.40
CA ASP A 103 23.07 -3.14 9.25
C ASP A 103 21.76 -3.57 9.92
N SER A 104 20.78 -2.66 10.02
CA SER A 104 19.45 -2.96 10.55
C SER A 104 18.51 -3.67 9.56
N ILE A 105 18.91 -3.81 8.30
CA ILE A 105 18.02 -4.38 7.23
C ILE A 105 17.53 -5.78 7.63
N ASP A 106 18.40 -6.65 8.15
CA ASP A 106 17.99 -8.00 8.51
C ASP A 106 16.94 -8.02 9.63
N SER A 107 17.17 -7.27 10.70
CA SER A 107 16.21 -7.16 11.81
C SER A 107 14.89 -6.51 11.43
N LEU A 108 14.93 -5.48 10.57
CA LEU A 108 13.74 -4.81 10.07
C LEU A 108 12.94 -5.72 9.13
N ALA A 109 13.62 -6.44 8.25
CA ALA A 109 13.00 -7.40 7.34
C ALA A 109 12.36 -8.58 8.08
N THR A 110 13.06 -9.11 9.10
CA THR A 110 12.51 -10.13 10.02
C THR A 110 11.23 -9.64 10.68
N ARG A 111 11.27 -8.44 11.28
CA ARG A 111 10.11 -7.89 11.96
C ARG A 111 8.97 -7.58 10.98
N MET A 112 9.26 -7.12 9.76
CA MET A 112 8.23 -6.92 8.73
C MET A 112 7.59 -8.24 8.31
N ALA A 113 8.35 -9.35 8.25
CA ALA A 113 7.81 -10.67 7.95
C ALA A 113 6.84 -11.14 9.05
N GLU A 114 7.20 -10.96 10.33
CA GLU A 114 6.32 -11.26 11.46
C GLU A 114 5.02 -10.44 11.41
N LEU A 115 5.12 -9.12 11.23
CA LEU A 115 3.97 -8.23 11.11
C LEU A 115 3.12 -8.53 9.85
N GLY A 116 3.76 -8.99 8.77
CA GLY A 116 3.09 -9.50 7.59
C GLY A 116 2.27 -10.75 7.89
N HIS A 117 2.82 -11.70 8.64
CA HIS A 117 2.08 -12.87 9.08
C HIS A 117 0.91 -12.51 10.02
N GLU A 118 1.12 -11.60 10.97
CA GLU A 118 0.05 -11.10 11.84
C GLU A 118 -1.10 -10.51 10.99
N LEU A 119 -0.78 -9.69 9.99
CA LEU A 119 -1.75 -9.10 9.07
C LEU A 119 -2.47 -10.18 8.27
N HIS A 120 -1.71 -11.10 7.64
CA HIS A 120 -2.20 -12.14 6.75
C HIS A 120 -2.87 -13.32 7.49
N THR A 121 -2.94 -13.31 8.81
CA THR A 121 -3.77 -14.22 9.62
C THR A 121 -5.03 -13.55 10.17
N THR A 122 -5.11 -12.23 10.09
CA THR A 122 -6.30 -11.46 10.46
C THR A 122 -7.43 -11.71 9.48
N LYS A 123 -8.62 -12.06 9.98
CA LYS A 123 -9.80 -12.30 9.15
C LYS A 123 -10.59 -11.02 8.95
N ALA A 124 -10.81 -10.65 7.70
CA ALA A 124 -11.49 -9.41 7.30
C ALA A 124 -12.79 -9.63 6.52
N LEU A 125 -13.21 -10.87 6.33
CA LEU A 125 -14.44 -11.19 5.58
C LEU A 125 -15.68 -10.62 6.28
N GLY A 126 -16.61 -10.09 5.47
CA GLY A 126 -17.90 -9.57 5.93
C GLY A 126 -17.93 -8.10 6.26
N SER A 127 -16.81 -7.38 6.13
CA SER A 127 -16.80 -5.91 6.20
C SER A 127 -17.13 -5.31 4.84
N GLU A 128 -18.16 -4.47 4.75
CA GLU A 128 -18.48 -3.73 3.52
C GLU A 128 -17.37 -2.75 3.09
N TRP A 129 -16.43 -2.44 4.00
CA TRP A 129 -15.33 -1.50 3.79
C TRP A 129 -14.02 -2.16 3.42
N ILE A 130 -13.95 -3.49 3.45
CA ILE A 130 -12.77 -4.28 3.07
C ILE A 130 -13.17 -5.21 1.90
N PRO A 131 -13.05 -4.72 0.66
CA PRO A 131 -13.51 -5.44 -0.53
C PRO A 131 -12.67 -6.67 -0.83
N SER A 132 -13.18 -7.56 -1.70
CA SER A 132 -12.42 -8.68 -2.24
C SER A 132 -11.33 -8.19 -3.20
N MET A 133 -10.08 -8.59 -2.94
CA MET A 133 -8.97 -8.34 -3.86
C MET A 133 -9.13 -9.15 -5.15
N LYS A 134 -9.70 -10.35 -5.07
CA LYS A 134 -10.02 -11.17 -6.26
C LYS A 134 -10.98 -10.43 -7.19
N GLU A 135 -12.07 -9.90 -6.65
CA GLU A 135 -13.05 -9.15 -7.44
C GLU A 135 -12.45 -7.88 -8.06
N TRP A 136 -11.65 -7.15 -7.28
CA TRP A 136 -10.92 -5.99 -7.81
C TRP A 136 -9.96 -6.35 -8.92
N MET A 137 -9.21 -7.45 -8.74
CA MET A 137 -8.27 -7.92 -9.74
C MET A 137 -9.00 -8.38 -11.00
N LEU A 138 -10.13 -9.07 -10.87
CA LEU A 138 -10.95 -9.48 -12.02
C LEU A 138 -11.44 -8.25 -12.80
N GLN A 139 -11.91 -7.21 -12.12
CA GLN A 139 -12.26 -5.94 -12.73
C GLN A 139 -11.07 -5.31 -13.47
N ALA A 140 -9.90 -5.28 -12.82
CA ALA A 140 -8.70 -4.70 -13.40
C ALA A 140 -8.26 -5.44 -14.66
N VAL A 141 -8.22 -6.78 -14.63
CA VAL A 141 -7.83 -7.62 -15.78
C VAL A 141 -8.85 -7.50 -16.91
N THR A 142 -10.14 -7.53 -16.61
CA THR A 142 -11.21 -7.41 -17.61
C THR A 142 -11.17 -6.05 -18.32
N SER A 143 -10.93 -4.98 -17.57
CA SER A 143 -10.96 -3.60 -18.06
C SER A 143 -9.64 -3.11 -18.65
N THR A 144 -8.52 -3.78 -18.37
CA THR A 144 -7.20 -3.31 -18.81
C THR A 144 -7.06 -3.31 -20.33
N LEU A 145 -6.37 -2.27 -20.84
CA LEU A 145 -5.89 -2.19 -22.23
C LEU A 145 -4.39 -2.50 -22.34
N MET A 146 -3.77 -3.00 -21.27
CA MET A 146 -2.33 -3.32 -21.24
C MET A 146 -2.02 -4.69 -21.84
N ILE A 147 -2.99 -5.59 -21.79
CA ILE A 147 -2.89 -6.97 -22.29
C ILE A 147 -4.17 -7.27 -23.06
N ASP A 148 -4.08 -8.02 -24.15
CA ASP A 148 -5.21 -8.38 -25.01
C ASP A 148 -5.18 -9.85 -25.44
N GLY A 149 -6.18 -10.24 -26.23
CA GLY A 149 -6.28 -11.56 -26.87
C GLY A 149 -6.24 -12.73 -25.88
N LYS A 150 -5.57 -13.79 -26.30
CA LYS A 150 -5.48 -15.05 -25.53
C LYS A 150 -4.79 -14.90 -24.18
N GLU A 151 -3.81 -14.01 -24.07
CA GLU A 151 -3.11 -13.76 -22.79
C GLU A 151 -4.07 -13.17 -21.77
N LYS A 152 -4.95 -12.25 -22.19
CA LYS A 152 -5.97 -11.66 -21.31
C LYS A 152 -7.00 -12.70 -20.86
N GLU A 153 -7.47 -13.56 -21.78
CA GLU A 153 -8.40 -14.66 -21.44
C GLU A 153 -7.80 -15.62 -20.40
N GLN A 154 -6.56 -16.06 -20.64
CA GLN A 154 -5.84 -16.92 -19.68
C GLN A 154 -5.66 -16.27 -18.30
N LEU A 155 -5.48 -14.95 -18.27
CA LEU A 155 -5.32 -14.23 -17.03
C LEU A 155 -6.65 -14.07 -16.29
N ILE A 156 -7.76 -13.88 -17.02
CA ILE A 156 -9.12 -13.89 -16.45
C ILE A 156 -9.38 -15.25 -15.83
N ASP A 157 -9.17 -16.35 -16.57
CA ASP A 157 -9.36 -17.72 -16.09
C ASP A 157 -8.51 -17.99 -14.82
N PHE A 158 -7.26 -17.50 -14.83
CA PHE A 158 -6.39 -17.64 -13.66
C PHE A 158 -6.96 -16.91 -12.44
N VAL A 159 -7.39 -15.66 -12.58
CA VAL A 159 -7.94 -14.88 -11.46
C VAL A 159 -9.28 -15.45 -10.98
N GLU A 160 -10.13 -15.91 -11.90
CA GLU A 160 -11.40 -16.59 -11.56
C GLU A 160 -11.16 -17.89 -10.77
N GLY A 161 -10.09 -18.62 -11.09
CA GLY A 161 -9.70 -19.84 -10.40
C GLY A 161 -9.08 -19.63 -9.01
N LEU A 162 -8.75 -18.39 -8.62
CA LEU A 162 -8.21 -18.13 -7.28
C LEU A 162 -9.27 -18.22 -6.19
N ASP A 163 -8.87 -18.67 -5.01
CA ASP A 163 -9.72 -18.61 -3.82
C ASP A 163 -9.94 -17.16 -3.36
N ASP A 164 -11.13 -16.85 -2.89
CA ASP A 164 -11.43 -15.59 -2.22
C ASP A 164 -11.23 -15.76 -0.71
N ALA A 165 -9.97 -15.66 -0.28
CA ALA A 165 -9.58 -15.88 1.10
C ALA A 165 -10.09 -14.77 2.03
N PRO A 166 -10.46 -15.07 3.29
CA PRO A 166 -10.91 -14.05 4.25
C PRO A 166 -9.77 -13.23 4.86
N THR A 167 -8.56 -13.40 4.40
CA THR A 167 -7.33 -12.84 4.94
C THR A 167 -7.20 -11.34 4.64
N LEU A 168 -6.89 -10.54 5.65
CA LEU A 168 -6.66 -9.11 5.45
C LEU A 168 -5.37 -8.86 4.66
N LEU A 169 -5.48 -8.00 3.67
CA LEU A 169 -4.38 -7.49 2.85
C LEU A 169 -4.20 -6.00 3.07
N HIS A 170 -2.96 -5.53 3.01
CA HIS A 170 -2.61 -4.11 3.04
C HIS A 170 -2.98 -3.41 1.72
N GLY A 171 -2.80 -4.08 0.59
CA GLY A 171 -3.03 -3.56 -0.76
C GLY A 171 -1.92 -2.64 -1.29
N LYS A 172 -1.01 -2.17 -0.40
CA LYS A 172 0.22 -1.41 -0.69
C LYS A 172 1.37 -1.88 0.21
N PHE A 173 1.52 -3.17 0.34
CA PHE A 173 2.47 -3.80 1.26
C PHE A 173 3.91 -3.47 0.88
N THR A 174 4.57 -2.58 1.65
CA THR A 174 5.98 -2.19 1.48
C THR A 174 6.56 -1.71 2.81
N PHE A 175 7.89 -1.74 2.93
CA PHE A 175 8.60 -1.19 4.10
C PHE A 175 8.41 0.33 4.27
N SER A 176 8.01 1.05 3.24
CA SER A 176 7.70 2.49 3.33
C SER A 176 6.40 2.77 4.06
N ASN A 177 5.48 1.79 4.08
CA ASN A 177 4.17 1.88 4.74
C ASN A 177 4.16 1.26 6.14
N LEU A 178 5.33 0.98 6.69
CA LEU A 178 5.51 0.51 8.06
C LEU A 178 6.35 1.53 8.83
N ILE A 179 5.78 2.06 9.91
CA ILE A 179 6.43 3.03 10.78
C ILE A 179 6.56 2.48 12.20
N VAL A 180 7.53 2.98 12.95
CA VAL A 180 7.74 2.63 14.36
C VAL A 180 7.87 3.88 15.21
N GLU A 181 7.26 3.85 16.40
CA GLU A 181 7.40 4.83 17.48
C GLU A 181 7.55 4.07 18.81
N ASP A 182 8.64 4.30 19.52
CA ASP A 182 8.90 3.71 20.84
C ASP A 182 8.65 2.19 20.90
N GLY A 183 9.12 1.47 19.86
CA GLY A 183 8.98 0.02 19.73
C GLY A 183 7.60 -0.46 19.28
N THR A 184 6.62 0.41 19.12
CA THR A 184 5.31 0.06 18.55
C THR A 184 5.34 0.27 17.02
N HIS A 185 4.92 -0.74 16.29
CA HIS A 185 4.91 -0.73 14.83
C HIS A 185 3.50 -0.47 14.32
N TYR A 186 3.37 0.35 13.26
CA TYR A 186 2.08 0.74 12.70
C TYR A 186 2.10 0.60 11.18
N TRP A 187 1.10 -0.08 10.63
CA TRP A 187 0.79 -0.02 9.21
C TRP A 187 0.09 1.30 8.89
N ILE A 188 0.50 1.96 7.82
CA ILE A 188 -0.09 3.22 7.35
C ILE A 188 -0.49 3.10 5.88
N ASP A 189 -1.32 4.03 5.40
CA ASP A 189 -1.76 4.12 4.00
C ASP A 189 -2.59 2.91 3.53
N LEU A 190 -3.62 2.59 4.33
CA LEU A 190 -4.52 1.43 4.18
C LEU A 190 -5.72 1.69 3.26
N ASP A 191 -5.68 2.71 2.41
CA ASP A 191 -6.76 3.09 1.48
C ASP A 191 -7.07 2.02 0.41
N ARG A 192 -6.13 1.09 0.19
CA ARG A 192 -6.27 -0.05 -0.73
C ARG A 192 -6.36 -1.41 -0.02
N ALA A 193 -6.60 -1.40 1.27
CA ALA A 193 -6.75 -2.64 2.00
C ALA A 193 -7.97 -3.43 1.50
N ALA A 194 -7.82 -4.74 1.47
CA ALA A 194 -8.79 -5.68 0.93
C ALA A 194 -8.72 -7.00 1.69
N HIS A 195 -9.58 -7.96 1.39
CA HIS A 195 -9.37 -9.35 1.77
C HIS A 195 -9.01 -10.20 0.55
N GLY A 196 -8.22 -11.27 0.75
CA GLY A 196 -7.80 -12.15 -0.33
C GLY A 196 -6.57 -12.98 0.02
N LEU A 197 -5.94 -13.54 -1.01
CA LEU A 197 -4.72 -14.33 -0.85
C LEU A 197 -3.52 -13.42 -0.52
N PRO A 198 -2.69 -13.75 0.50
CA PRO A 198 -1.49 -12.98 0.85
C PRO A 198 -0.55 -12.70 -0.32
N MET A 199 -0.59 -13.55 -1.34
CA MET A 199 0.24 -13.40 -2.53
C MET A 199 0.01 -12.09 -3.29
N PHE A 200 -1.14 -11.43 -3.15
CA PHE A 200 -1.36 -10.11 -3.75
C PHE A 200 -0.47 -9.04 -3.09
N ASP A 201 -0.32 -9.05 -1.77
CA ASP A 201 0.58 -8.16 -1.04
C ASP A 201 2.05 -8.50 -1.30
N LEU A 202 2.39 -9.78 -1.30
CA LEU A 202 3.75 -10.26 -1.55
C LEU A 202 4.21 -9.95 -2.99
N GLY A 203 3.32 -10.12 -3.97
CA GLY A 203 3.58 -9.72 -5.36
C GLY A 203 3.75 -8.21 -5.52
N HIS A 204 2.96 -7.40 -4.82
CA HIS A 204 3.14 -5.94 -4.79
C HIS A 204 4.51 -5.55 -4.21
N PHE A 205 4.94 -6.20 -3.13
CA PHE A 205 6.24 -5.92 -2.52
C PHE A 205 7.40 -6.41 -3.39
N TYR A 206 7.26 -7.58 -4.03
CA TYR A 206 8.22 -8.06 -5.03
C TYR A 206 8.38 -7.05 -6.17
N LEU A 207 7.25 -6.57 -6.73
CA LEU A 207 7.24 -5.55 -7.78
C LEU A 207 7.97 -4.28 -7.33
N TYR A 208 7.68 -3.83 -6.11
CA TYR A 208 8.32 -2.65 -5.54
C TYR A 208 9.85 -2.82 -5.47
N CYS A 209 10.34 -3.95 -4.96
CA CYS A 209 11.77 -4.18 -4.77
C CYS A 209 12.52 -4.44 -6.08
N HIS A 210 12.00 -5.32 -6.94
CA HIS A 210 12.74 -5.80 -8.12
C HIS A 210 12.58 -4.94 -9.37
N PHE A 211 11.52 -4.12 -9.45
CA PHE A 211 11.25 -3.30 -10.64
C PHE A 211 11.26 -1.81 -10.34
N PHE A 212 10.48 -1.36 -9.37
CA PHE A 212 10.50 0.05 -9.01
C PHE A 212 11.77 0.42 -8.25
N GLY A 213 12.31 -0.49 -7.45
CA GLY A 213 13.59 -0.35 -6.73
C GLY A 213 14.80 -0.02 -7.60
N LYS A 214 14.73 -0.23 -8.93
CA LYS A 214 15.77 0.18 -9.89
C LYS A 214 15.72 1.66 -10.26
N GLN A 215 14.67 2.37 -9.88
CA GLN A 215 14.47 3.78 -10.26
C GLN A 215 15.08 4.70 -9.21
N GLU A 216 15.88 5.69 -9.65
CA GLU A 216 16.47 6.68 -8.76
C GLU A 216 15.45 7.43 -7.90
N ARG A 217 14.22 7.64 -8.44
CA ARG A 217 13.12 8.22 -7.68
C ARG A 217 12.77 7.37 -6.46
N VAL A 218 12.76 6.04 -6.61
CA VAL A 218 12.44 5.12 -5.50
C VAL A 218 13.57 5.12 -4.47
N HIS A 219 14.83 5.18 -4.89
CA HIS A 219 15.96 5.32 -3.97
C HIS A 219 15.84 6.57 -3.08
N LYS A 220 15.44 7.70 -3.67
CA LYS A 220 15.20 8.94 -2.91
C LYS A 220 14.07 8.82 -1.91
N ILE A 221 12.99 8.12 -2.27
CA ILE A 221 11.80 7.91 -1.42
C ILE A 221 12.10 6.90 -0.32
N ALA A 222 12.73 5.79 -0.68
CA ALA A 222 13.07 4.72 0.24
C ALA A 222 14.27 5.04 1.12
N HIS A 223 15.05 6.07 0.79
CA HIS A 223 16.36 6.38 1.41
C HIS A 223 17.36 5.21 1.33
N MET A 224 17.20 4.31 0.37
CA MET A 224 18.02 3.11 0.17
C MET A 224 18.53 3.03 -1.25
N SER A 225 19.72 2.43 -1.45
CA SER A 225 20.22 2.02 -2.75
C SER A 225 19.43 0.81 -3.30
N GLU A 226 19.56 0.51 -4.60
CA GLU A 226 19.00 -0.70 -5.20
C GLU A 226 19.46 -1.96 -4.46
N GLU A 227 20.75 -2.06 -4.14
CA GLU A 227 21.32 -3.21 -3.42
C GLU A 227 20.68 -3.39 -2.03
N GLN A 228 20.46 -2.30 -1.29
CA GLN A 228 19.80 -2.33 0.01
C GLN A 228 18.33 -2.76 -0.10
N ILE A 229 17.61 -2.29 -1.13
CA ILE A 229 16.23 -2.68 -1.40
C ILE A 229 16.13 -4.16 -1.71
N LEU A 230 17.02 -4.69 -2.58
CA LEU A 230 17.05 -6.11 -2.91
C LEU A 230 17.46 -6.97 -1.69
N LYS A 231 18.46 -6.53 -0.91
CA LYS A 231 18.82 -7.20 0.35
C LYS A 231 17.63 -7.24 1.33
N PHE A 232 16.86 -6.16 1.41
CA PHE A 232 15.66 -6.14 2.27
C PHE A 232 14.64 -7.18 1.81
N TRP A 233 14.39 -7.30 0.48
CA TRP A 233 13.52 -8.33 -0.06
C TRP A 233 14.03 -9.75 0.27
N ASP A 234 15.32 -10.03 0.01
CA ASP A 234 15.89 -11.36 0.23
C ASP A 234 15.74 -11.81 1.68
N ARG A 235 16.02 -10.89 2.64
CA ARG A 235 15.87 -11.17 4.07
C ARG A 235 14.39 -11.30 4.46
N PHE A 236 13.51 -10.46 3.94
CA PHE A 236 12.06 -10.58 4.15
C PHE A 236 11.52 -11.91 3.63
N ALA A 237 11.84 -12.29 2.39
CA ALA A 237 11.38 -13.53 1.78
C ALA A 237 11.85 -14.76 2.58
N PHE A 238 13.13 -14.75 3.02
CA PHE A 238 13.67 -15.80 3.87
C PHE A 238 12.90 -15.96 5.19
N HIS A 239 12.60 -14.85 5.87
CA HIS A 239 11.89 -14.90 7.16
C HIS A 239 10.40 -15.14 7.01
N TYR A 240 9.80 -14.70 5.91
CA TYR A 240 8.36 -14.87 5.66
C TYR A 240 8.04 -16.30 5.19
N ASN A 241 8.79 -16.84 4.22
CA ASN A 241 8.54 -18.18 3.66
C ASN A 241 9.27 -19.29 4.42
N GLY A 242 10.37 -18.97 5.09
CA GLY A 242 11.35 -19.94 5.55
C GLY A 242 12.42 -20.25 4.48
N PRO A 243 13.45 -21.03 4.82
CA PRO A 243 14.56 -21.31 3.91
C PRO A 243 14.20 -22.26 2.75
N ASP A 244 13.18 -23.10 2.94
CA ASP A 244 12.81 -24.11 1.97
C ASP A 244 11.88 -23.53 0.89
N GLY A 245 12.13 -23.84 -0.39
CA GLY A 245 11.28 -23.43 -1.50
C GLY A 245 11.33 -21.93 -1.82
N LEU A 246 12.43 -21.22 -1.50
CA LEU A 246 12.56 -19.78 -1.79
C LEU A 246 12.49 -19.45 -3.28
N ASP A 247 13.00 -20.32 -4.15
CA ASP A 247 12.96 -20.09 -5.60
C ASP A 247 11.51 -20.16 -6.11
N GLU A 248 10.75 -21.14 -5.67
CA GLU A 248 9.32 -21.31 -5.99
C GLU A 248 8.50 -20.15 -5.41
N PHE A 249 8.80 -19.73 -4.18
CA PHE A 249 8.17 -18.58 -3.56
C PHE A 249 8.44 -17.29 -4.36
N ASN A 250 9.69 -17.03 -4.75
CA ASN A 250 10.06 -15.89 -5.56
C ASN A 250 9.39 -15.93 -6.95
N ALA A 251 9.32 -17.10 -7.58
CA ALA A 251 8.62 -17.27 -8.86
C ALA A 251 7.13 -16.96 -8.73
N LEU A 252 6.50 -17.40 -7.65
CA LEU A 252 5.10 -17.10 -7.37
C LEU A 252 4.89 -15.60 -7.09
N CYS A 253 5.74 -14.98 -6.26
CA CYS A 253 5.71 -13.54 -6.00
C CYS A 253 5.90 -12.74 -7.30
N LYS A 254 6.80 -13.14 -8.19
CA LYS A 254 6.99 -12.54 -9.51
C LYS A 254 5.71 -12.56 -10.33
N ARG A 255 5.00 -13.69 -10.36
CA ARG A 255 3.73 -13.81 -11.09
C ARG A 255 2.66 -12.86 -10.54
N TYR A 256 2.50 -12.79 -9.22
CA TYR A 256 1.60 -11.84 -8.59
C TYR A 256 2.04 -10.38 -8.73
N ALA A 257 3.35 -10.12 -8.92
CA ALA A 257 3.84 -8.80 -9.29
C ALA A 257 3.30 -8.32 -10.64
N GLY A 258 3.11 -9.24 -11.60
CA GLY A 258 2.44 -8.94 -12.87
C GLY A 258 0.98 -8.50 -12.67
N LEU A 259 0.24 -9.18 -11.79
CA LEU A 259 -1.12 -8.77 -11.40
C LEU A 259 -1.12 -7.40 -10.69
N ALA A 260 -0.20 -7.18 -9.75
CA ALA A 260 -0.07 -5.91 -9.06
C ALA A 260 0.20 -4.75 -10.04
N LEU A 261 0.98 -4.98 -11.09
CA LEU A 261 1.25 -4.00 -12.13
C LEU A 261 0.00 -3.66 -12.96
N ILE A 262 -0.83 -4.68 -13.28
CA ILE A 262 -2.13 -4.47 -13.94
C ILE A 262 -3.06 -3.65 -13.04
N MET A 263 -3.12 -3.95 -11.75
CA MET A 263 -3.90 -3.18 -10.79
C MET A 263 -3.45 -1.71 -10.72
N ILE A 264 -2.14 -1.45 -10.70
CA ILE A 264 -1.59 -0.10 -10.73
C ILE A 264 -2.04 0.63 -12.00
N GLY A 265 -1.96 -0.04 -13.15
CA GLY A 265 -2.40 0.50 -14.43
C GLY A 265 -3.91 0.77 -14.51
N TYR A 266 -4.72 -0.07 -13.85
CA TYR A 266 -6.17 0.12 -13.74
C TYR A 266 -6.55 1.33 -12.88
N LEU A 267 -5.81 1.56 -11.80
CA LEU A 267 -6.08 2.64 -10.84
C LEU A 267 -5.53 4.01 -11.28
N GLN A 268 -4.76 4.07 -12.37
CA GLN A 268 -4.13 5.29 -12.84
C GLN A 268 -4.57 5.64 -14.27
N VAL A 269 -4.60 6.95 -14.55
CA VAL A 269 -4.75 7.42 -15.94
C VAL A 269 -3.39 7.33 -16.62
N LEU A 270 -3.24 6.37 -17.53
CA LEU A 270 -2.00 6.12 -18.25
C LEU A 270 -2.07 6.70 -19.66
N THR A 271 -0.95 7.26 -20.14
CA THR A 271 -0.74 7.52 -21.56
C THR A 271 -0.59 6.21 -22.34
N ASP A 272 -0.79 6.21 -23.67
CA ASP A 272 -0.63 5.01 -24.49
C ASP A 272 0.78 4.41 -24.36
N LEU A 273 1.81 5.24 -24.33
CA LEU A 273 3.20 4.80 -24.15
C LEU A 273 3.42 4.12 -22.79
N GLN A 274 2.83 4.67 -21.72
CA GLN A 274 2.89 4.05 -20.40
C GLN A 274 2.15 2.71 -20.38
N ARG A 275 0.99 2.62 -21.00
CA ARG A 275 0.22 1.37 -21.13
C ARG A 275 1.02 0.29 -21.85
N GLU A 276 1.61 0.61 -22.98
CA GLU A 276 2.44 -0.32 -23.76
C GLU A 276 3.65 -0.82 -22.95
N TYR A 277 4.36 0.09 -22.29
CA TYR A 277 5.50 -0.26 -21.45
C TYR A 277 5.12 -1.16 -20.27
N LEU A 278 4.08 -0.78 -19.52
CA LEU A 278 3.60 -1.55 -18.37
C LEU A 278 3.01 -2.88 -18.80
N GLY A 279 2.35 -2.95 -19.95
CA GLY A 279 1.83 -4.19 -20.54
C GLY A 279 2.94 -5.20 -20.86
N LYS A 280 4.01 -4.76 -21.53
CA LYS A 280 5.18 -5.62 -21.78
C LYS A 280 5.82 -6.13 -20.49
N MET A 281 5.92 -5.26 -19.48
CA MET A 281 6.44 -5.63 -18.18
C MET A 281 5.51 -6.63 -17.46
N ALA A 282 4.20 -6.41 -17.48
CA ALA A 282 3.24 -7.33 -16.88
C ALA A 282 3.30 -8.71 -17.55
N ALA A 283 3.33 -8.77 -18.88
CA ALA A 283 3.47 -10.02 -19.64
C ALA A 283 4.76 -10.79 -19.27
N TYR A 284 5.89 -10.08 -19.10
CA TYR A 284 7.14 -10.69 -18.63
C TYR A 284 7.03 -11.26 -17.20
N LEU A 285 6.32 -10.58 -16.31
CA LEU A 285 6.18 -11.00 -14.92
C LEU A 285 5.22 -12.19 -14.77
N LEU A 286 4.24 -12.31 -15.64
CA LEU A 286 3.25 -13.37 -15.61
C LEU A 286 3.76 -14.73 -16.16
N GLN A 287 4.90 -14.73 -16.83
CA GLN A 287 5.61 -15.94 -17.27
C GLN A 287 6.35 -16.62 -16.11
#